data_84ab5a517220f62fb697af1da4d8bb78
#
_entry.id   84ab5a517220f62fb697af1da4d8bb78
#
_cell.length_a   1.000
_cell.length_b   1.000
_cell.length_c   1.000
_cell.angle_alpha   90.00
_cell.angle_beta   90.00
_cell.angle_gamma   90.00
#
_symmetry.space_group_name_H-M   'P 1'
#
loop_
_entity.id
_entity.type
_entity.pdbx_description
1 polymer ?
#
loop_
_entity_poly.entity_id
_entity_poly.type
_entity_poly.pdbx_seq_one_letter_code
_entity_poly.pdbx_strand_id
1 'polypeptide(L)'
;EGALAESSDLLDILRSKDYRTIALPGNPSVSPGSFAKVYYNDKDKVAYIDTRGLPEPPRGKVYQVWSLIMQPLTPRSVGILDNYESSTTKVFKLENIPDPEAFGITLEPEGGSESPSLDQLYTLGMVAP
;
A
#
# COMPACT_ATOMS: atom_id res chain seq x y z
N GLU A 1 -10.49 -2.85 2.31
CA GLU A 1 -10.03 -4.16 1.96
C GLU A 1 -9.53 -4.24 0.54
N GLY A 2 -8.51 -5.03 0.34
CA GLY A 2 -7.89 -5.15 -0.96
C GLY A 2 -8.66 -6.06 -1.90
N ALA A 3 -8.74 -5.67 -3.16
CA ALA A 3 -9.30 -6.49 -4.22
C ALA A 3 -8.25 -6.63 -5.32
N LEU A 4 -8.27 -7.77 -6.01
CA LEU A 4 -7.32 -8.00 -7.09
C LEU A 4 -7.66 -7.09 -8.28
N ALA A 5 -6.62 -6.53 -8.87
CA ALA A 5 -6.77 -5.70 -10.06
C ALA A 5 -6.52 -6.54 -11.31
N GLU A 6 -7.34 -6.32 -12.33
CA GLU A 6 -7.18 -6.98 -13.61
C GLU A 6 -6.12 -6.27 -14.45
N SER A 7 -5.50 -7.00 -15.37
CA SER A 7 -4.46 -6.43 -16.24
C SER A 7 -5.00 -5.26 -17.08
N SER A 8 -6.23 -5.36 -17.55
CA SER A 8 -6.86 -4.29 -18.35
C SER A 8 -7.04 -3.03 -17.51
N ASP A 9 -7.40 -3.20 -16.23
CA ASP A 9 -7.53 -2.07 -15.31
C ASP A 9 -6.20 -1.37 -15.10
N LEU A 10 -5.12 -2.14 -15.00
CA LEU A 10 -3.79 -1.56 -14.81
C LEU A 10 -3.35 -0.74 -16.01
N LEU A 11 -3.67 -1.18 -17.23
CA LEU A 11 -3.36 -0.41 -18.43
C LEU A 11 -4.11 0.91 -18.45
N ASP A 12 -5.39 0.88 -18.06
CA ASP A 12 -6.20 2.10 -18.00
C ASP A 12 -5.62 3.08 -16.98
N ILE A 13 -5.20 2.58 -15.83
CA ILE A 13 -4.60 3.41 -14.79
C ILE A 13 -3.31 4.07 -15.28
N LEU A 14 -2.45 3.32 -15.95
CA LEU A 14 -1.19 3.83 -16.45
C LEU A 14 -1.39 4.93 -17.49
N ARG A 15 -2.52 4.92 -18.19
CA ARG A 15 -2.85 5.93 -19.21
C ARG A 15 -3.66 7.09 -18.67
N SER A 16 -4.22 6.95 -17.47
CA SER A 16 -5.13 7.95 -16.92
C SER A 16 -4.36 9.12 -16.33
N LYS A 17 -4.84 10.32 -16.58
CA LYS A 17 -4.29 11.54 -15.99
C LYS A 17 -4.75 11.72 -14.55
N ASP A 18 -5.76 10.97 -14.12
CA ASP A 18 -6.34 11.11 -12.79
C ASP A 18 -5.55 10.35 -11.73
N TYR A 19 -4.65 9.46 -12.14
CA TYR A 19 -3.84 8.68 -11.22
C TYR A 19 -2.41 9.18 -11.20
N ARG A 20 -1.88 9.42 -10.01
CA ARG A 20 -0.47 9.74 -9.84
C ARG A 20 0.27 8.54 -9.27
N THR A 21 1.50 8.38 -9.66
CA THR A 21 2.35 7.29 -9.17
C THR A 21 3.17 7.78 -8.00
N ILE A 22 3.08 7.05 -6.89
CA ILE A 22 3.81 7.36 -5.66
C ILE A 22 4.75 6.20 -5.39
N ALA A 23 6.04 6.48 -5.32
CA ALA A 23 7.03 5.45 -5.00
C ALA A 23 7.11 5.28 -3.49
N LEU A 24 7.16 4.02 -3.06
CA LEU A 24 7.36 3.68 -1.65
C LEU A 24 8.65 2.90 -1.54
N PRO A 25 9.78 3.60 -1.32
CA PRO A 25 11.06 2.90 -1.15
C PRO A 25 11.09 2.09 0.13
N GLY A 26 11.93 1.08 0.16
CA GLY A 26 12.10 0.21 1.31
C GLY A 26 12.67 0.95 2.51
N ASN A 27 12.20 0.57 3.68
CA ASN A 27 12.72 1.09 4.94
C ASN A 27 14.06 0.40 5.24
N PRO A 28 15.17 1.16 5.27
CA PRO A 28 16.49 0.53 5.46
C PRO A 28 16.63 -0.26 6.76
N SER A 29 15.86 0.11 7.79
CA SER A 29 15.95 -0.56 9.08
C SER A 29 15.21 -1.89 9.13
N VAL A 30 14.31 -2.14 8.16
CA VAL A 30 13.46 -3.33 8.19
C VAL A 30 13.65 -4.17 6.94
N SER A 31 13.53 -3.56 5.76
CA SER A 31 13.59 -4.30 4.51
C SER A 31 14.14 -3.40 3.40
N PRO A 32 15.45 -3.16 3.39
CA PRO A 32 16.03 -2.19 2.47
C PRO A 32 15.87 -2.53 0.99
N GLY A 33 15.71 -3.81 0.67
CA GLY A 33 15.53 -4.23 -0.71
C GLY A 33 14.09 -4.23 -1.19
N SER A 34 13.14 -3.96 -0.30
CA SER A 34 11.73 -3.93 -0.67
C SER A 34 11.36 -2.61 -1.30
N PHE A 35 10.30 -2.63 -2.11
CA PHE A 35 9.71 -1.40 -2.64
C PHE A 35 8.28 -1.69 -3.04
N ALA A 36 7.49 -0.63 -3.14
CA ALA A 36 6.12 -0.72 -3.63
C ALA A 36 5.80 0.55 -4.40
N LYS A 37 4.67 0.55 -5.08
CA LYS A 37 4.17 1.72 -5.79
C LYS A 37 2.68 1.85 -5.51
N VAL A 38 2.22 3.08 -5.42
CA VAL A 38 0.81 3.38 -5.27
C VAL A 38 0.38 4.24 -6.45
N TYR A 39 -0.68 3.82 -7.12
CA TYR A 39 -1.34 4.63 -8.15
C TYR A 39 -2.58 5.21 -7.50
N TYR A 40 -2.56 6.51 -7.22
CA TYR A 40 -3.56 7.16 -6.38
C TYR A 40 -4.40 8.16 -7.16
N ASN A 41 -5.71 8.05 -7.02
CA ASN A 41 -6.69 8.99 -7.58
C ASN A 41 -7.34 9.73 -6.41
N ASP A 42 -6.96 11.00 -6.22
CA ASP A 42 -7.45 11.77 -5.08
C ASP A 42 -8.87 12.31 -5.27
N LYS A 43 -9.40 12.29 -6.49
CA LYS A 43 -10.78 12.67 -6.73
C LYS A 43 -11.73 11.57 -6.27
N ASP A 44 -11.42 10.34 -6.62
CA ASP A 44 -12.28 9.20 -6.32
C ASP A 44 -11.87 8.50 -5.03
N LYS A 45 -10.76 8.89 -4.42
CA LYS A 45 -10.24 8.27 -3.18
C LYS A 45 -9.98 6.79 -3.37
N VAL A 46 -9.38 6.43 -4.50
CA VAL A 46 -9.06 5.05 -4.88
C VAL A 46 -7.56 4.94 -5.10
N ALA A 47 -6.99 3.84 -4.64
CA ALA A 47 -5.58 3.56 -4.87
C ALA A 47 -5.39 2.13 -5.33
N TYR A 48 -4.42 1.92 -6.20
CA TYR A 48 -3.96 0.59 -6.57
C TYR A 48 -2.55 0.44 -6.02
N ILE A 49 -2.34 -0.62 -5.25
CA ILE A 49 -1.07 -0.87 -4.56
C ILE A 49 -0.34 -1.98 -5.28
N ASP A 50 0.79 -1.64 -5.89
CA ASP A 50 1.64 -2.61 -6.57
C ASP A 50 2.68 -3.11 -5.58
N THR A 51 2.55 -4.39 -5.19
CA THR A 51 3.37 -5.00 -4.15
C THR A 51 4.39 -5.99 -4.70
N ARG A 52 4.67 -5.96 -6.00
CA ARG A 52 5.59 -6.93 -6.59
C ARG A 52 7.02 -6.82 -6.05
N GLY A 53 7.36 -5.67 -5.46
CA GLY A 53 8.66 -5.49 -4.84
C GLY A 53 8.73 -5.92 -3.37
N LEU A 54 7.66 -6.52 -2.83
CA LEU A 54 7.62 -7.00 -1.45
C LEU A 54 7.79 -8.52 -1.44
N PRO A 55 8.48 -9.07 -0.41
CA PRO A 55 8.54 -10.53 -0.26
C PRO A 55 7.20 -11.09 0.17
N GLU A 56 7.00 -12.40 -0.02
CA GLU A 56 5.82 -13.08 0.49
C GLU A 56 5.75 -12.89 2.00
N PRO A 57 4.57 -12.55 2.55
CA PRO A 57 4.47 -12.41 4.01
C PRO A 57 4.64 -13.78 4.68
N PRO A 58 5.29 -13.83 5.85
CA PRO A 58 5.40 -15.08 6.59
C PRO A 58 4.02 -15.62 6.99
N ARG A 59 3.95 -16.92 7.27
CA ARG A 59 2.71 -17.55 7.71
C ARG A 59 2.17 -16.82 8.94
N GLY A 60 0.88 -16.53 8.92
CA GLY A 60 0.21 -15.84 10.02
C GLY A 60 0.36 -14.34 10.00
N LYS A 61 0.96 -13.81 8.94
CA LYS A 61 1.15 -12.36 8.78
C LYS A 61 0.51 -11.88 7.50
N VAL A 62 0.14 -10.60 7.49
CA VAL A 62 -0.42 -9.93 6.31
C VAL A 62 0.21 -8.57 6.18
N TYR A 63 0.20 -8.02 4.96
CA TYR A 63 0.56 -6.63 4.76
C TYR A 63 -0.67 -5.77 4.98
N GLN A 64 -0.46 -4.64 5.61
CA GLN A 64 -1.52 -3.65 5.84
C GLN A 64 -1.03 -2.31 5.31
N VAL A 65 -1.92 -1.62 4.60
CA VAL A 65 -1.61 -0.34 3.97
C VAL A 65 -2.21 0.78 4.82
N TRP A 66 -1.44 1.84 5.00
CA TRP A 66 -1.82 2.96 5.85
C TRP A 66 -1.76 4.26 5.08
N SER A 67 -2.75 5.12 5.29
CA SER A 67 -2.73 6.52 4.91
C SER A 67 -2.22 7.31 6.10
N LEU A 68 -1.21 8.13 5.91
CA LEU A 68 -0.51 8.78 7.02
C LEU A 68 -0.59 10.30 6.90
N ILE A 69 -0.86 10.95 8.03
CA ILE A 69 -0.59 12.36 8.23
C ILE A 69 0.66 12.41 9.09
N MET A 70 1.62 13.24 8.75
CA MET A 70 2.96 13.11 9.31
C MET A 70 3.23 13.94 10.56
N GLN A 71 2.52 15.07 10.76
CA GLN A 71 2.80 15.93 11.93
C GLN A 71 1.50 16.41 12.55
N PRO A 72 1.04 15.77 13.63
CA PRO A 72 1.64 14.56 14.24
C PRO A 72 1.34 13.33 13.42
N LEU A 73 2.13 12.30 13.59
CA LEU A 73 1.91 11.05 12.86
C LEU A 73 0.56 10.48 13.23
N THR A 74 -0.33 10.43 12.24
CA THR A 74 -1.71 9.97 12.41
C THR A 74 -1.97 8.91 11.35
N PRO A 75 -1.84 7.63 11.70
CA PRO A 75 -2.08 6.56 10.74
C PRO A 75 -3.55 6.19 10.68
N ARG A 76 -4.01 5.89 9.47
CA ARG A 76 -5.35 5.34 9.24
C ARG A 76 -5.22 4.13 8.33
N SER A 77 -5.74 3.00 8.78
CA SER A 77 -5.71 1.79 7.98
C SER A 77 -6.58 1.97 6.74
N VAL A 78 -6.05 1.61 5.58
CA VAL A 78 -6.83 1.69 4.35
C VAL A 78 -7.09 0.31 3.75
N GLY A 79 -6.45 -0.73 4.25
CA GLY A 79 -6.77 -2.08 3.82
C GLY A 79 -5.73 -3.10 4.23
N ILE A 80 -6.17 -4.33 4.29
CA ILE A 80 -5.35 -5.49 4.58
C ILE A 80 -5.25 -6.29 3.30
N LEU A 81 -4.03 -6.68 2.93
CA LEU A 81 -3.81 -7.45 1.69
C LEU A 81 -3.85 -8.94 2.02
N ASP A 82 -5.04 -9.42 2.41
CA ASP A 82 -5.21 -10.77 2.93
C ASP A 82 -5.31 -11.85 1.86
N ASN A 83 -5.40 -11.47 0.58
CA ASN A 83 -5.41 -12.41 -0.53
C ASN A 83 -4.08 -12.43 -1.28
N TYR A 84 -3.01 -12.10 -0.60
CA TYR A 84 -1.72 -11.89 -1.24
C TYR A 84 -1.24 -13.10 -2.02
N GLU A 85 -1.33 -14.29 -1.42
CA GLU A 85 -0.80 -15.50 -2.04
C GLU A 85 -1.54 -15.90 -3.30
N SER A 86 -2.85 -15.62 -3.37
CA SER A 86 -3.65 -15.99 -4.53
C SER A 86 -3.57 -14.97 -5.67
N SER A 87 -2.94 -13.84 -5.43
CA SER A 87 -2.82 -12.81 -6.46
C SER A 87 -1.71 -13.15 -7.44
N THR A 88 -2.00 -13.10 -8.74
CA THR A 88 -0.99 -13.26 -9.78
C THR A 88 -0.36 -11.92 -10.15
N THR A 89 -1.12 -10.83 -10.05
CA THR A 89 -0.61 -9.50 -10.40
C THR A 89 0.10 -8.82 -9.24
N LYS A 90 -0.23 -9.20 -8.00
CA LYS A 90 0.26 -8.55 -6.78
C LYS A 90 -0.07 -7.07 -6.73
N VAL A 91 -1.17 -6.67 -7.38
CA VAL A 91 -1.69 -5.31 -7.36
C VAL A 91 -3.09 -5.34 -6.78
N PHE A 92 -3.33 -4.50 -5.79
CA PHE A 92 -4.57 -4.53 -5.00
C PHE A 92 -5.25 -3.18 -5.06
N LYS A 93 -6.57 -3.19 -5.25
CA LYS A 93 -7.37 -1.97 -5.27
C LYS A 93 -7.91 -1.70 -3.88
N LEU A 94 -7.70 -0.46 -3.40
CA LEU A 94 -8.23 0.01 -2.13
C LEU A 94 -9.08 1.24 -2.37
N GLU A 95 -10.18 1.37 -1.62
CA GLU A 95 -11.14 2.45 -1.79
C GLU A 95 -11.32 3.22 -0.50
N ASN A 96 -11.98 4.37 -0.61
CA ASN A 96 -12.30 5.22 0.55
C ASN A 96 -11.04 5.65 1.29
N ILE A 97 -10.03 6.06 0.54
CA ILE A 97 -8.74 6.46 1.09
C ILE A 97 -8.87 7.80 1.79
N PRO A 98 -8.60 7.92 3.11
CA PRO A 98 -8.51 9.24 3.74
C PRO A 98 -7.37 10.04 3.13
N ASP A 99 -7.51 11.35 3.04
CA ASP A 99 -6.50 12.18 2.37
C ASP A 99 -5.13 11.96 2.99
N PRO A 100 -4.17 11.40 2.23
CA PRO A 100 -2.87 11.04 2.77
C PRO A 100 -1.82 12.10 2.51
N GLU A 101 -0.88 12.26 3.44
CA GLU A 101 0.38 12.93 3.17
C GLU A 101 1.44 11.91 2.77
N ALA A 102 1.26 10.67 3.20
CA ALA A 102 2.15 9.57 2.87
C ALA A 102 1.38 8.27 2.88
N PHE A 103 1.93 7.26 2.24
CA PHE A 103 1.47 5.88 2.35
C PHE A 103 2.56 5.03 2.96
N GLY A 104 2.17 4.07 3.79
CA GLY A 104 3.10 3.09 4.35
C GLY A 104 2.51 1.71 4.30
N ILE A 105 3.38 0.70 4.26
CA ILE A 105 2.97 -0.71 4.28
C ILE A 105 3.73 -1.38 5.41
N THR A 106 2.97 -1.99 6.33
CA THR A 106 3.55 -2.72 7.46
C THR A 106 3.17 -4.19 7.38
N LEU A 107 3.98 -5.03 8.02
CA LEU A 107 3.66 -6.44 8.20
C LEU A 107 2.98 -6.57 9.56
N GLU A 108 1.77 -7.13 9.57
CA GLU A 108 0.92 -7.21 10.77
C GLU A 108 0.47 -8.64 11.01
N PRO A 109 0.00 -8.97 12.22
CA PRO A 109 -0.63 -10.27 12.43
C PRO A 109 -1.87 -10.43 11.55
N GLU A 110 -2.22 -11.67 11.25
CA GLU A 110 -3.41 -11.97 10.48
C GLU A 110 -4.62 -11.29 11.09
N GLY A 111 -5.44 -10.64 10.23
CA GLY A 111 -6.55 -9.82 10.70
C GLY A 111 -6.20 -8.34 10.82
N GLY A 112 -4.92 -8.00 10.80
CA GLY A 112 -4.49 -6.62 10.85
C GLY A 112 -4.38 -6.06 12.26
N SER A 113 -4.03 -4.79 12.34
CA SER A 113 -3.83 -4.08 13.62
C SER A 113 -4.54 -2.74 13.59
N GLU A 114 -4.84 -2.21 14.76
CA GLU A 114 -5.45 -0.88 14.87
C GLU A 114 -4.44 0.23 14.64
N SER A 115 -3.19 -0.04 14.93
CA SER A 115 -2.08 0.90 14.71
C SER A 115 -0.95 0.18 13.99
N PRO A 116 -0.17 0.89 13.18
CA PRO A 116 0.92 0.23 12.47
C PRO A 116 2.04 -0.19 13.40
N SER A 117 2.59 -1.37 13.15
CA SER A 117 3.79 -1.84 13.83
C SER A 117 5.00 -1.18 13.15
N LEU A 118 5.48 -0.10 13.74
CA LEU A 118 6.53 0.70 13.09
C LEU A 118 7.86 -0.04 12.96
N ASP A 119 8.09 -1.03 13.80
CA ASP A 119 9.26 -1.90 13.66
C ASP A 119 9.10 -2.92 12.52
N GLN A 120 7.93 -2.96 11.91
CA GLN A 120 7.63 -3.79 10.74
C GLN A 120 7.17 -2.94 9.56
N LEU A 121 7.59 -1.69 9.50
CA LEU A 121 7.29 -0.81 8.40
C LEU A 121 8.23 -1.14 7.24
N TYR A 122 7.70 -1.79 6.22
CA TYR A 122 8.48 -2.26 5.08
C TYR A 122 8.75 -1.17 4.06
N THR A 123 7.76 -0.34 3.76
CA THR A 123 7.91 0.74 2.77
C THR A 123 7.17 1.97 3.22
N LEU A 124 7.66 3.13 2.81
CA LEU A 124 7.06 4.42 3.14
C LEU A 124 7.38 5.40 2.02
N GLY A 125 6.38 6.17 1.59
CA GLY A 125 6.60 7.19 0.58
C GLY A 125 5.64 8.35 0.73
N MET A 126 6.12 9.56 0.44
CA MET A 126 5.32 10.77 0.53
C MET A 126 4.48 10.94 -0.74
N VAL A 127 3.25 11.42 -0.59
CA VAL A 127 2.34 11.64 -1.72
C VAL A 127 2.82 12.83 -2.54
N ALA A 128 3.20 13.90 -1.88
CA ALA A 128 3.72 15.08 -2.55
C ALA A 128 5.20 15.24 -2.26
N PRO A 129 5.98 15.65 -3.24
CA PRO A 129 7.40 15.90 -3.02
C PRO A 129 7.64 17.06 -2.08
#